data_fc65345c52e655ef68d63fac2a19612a
#
_entry.id   fc65345c52e655ef68d63fac2a19612a
#
_cell.length_a   1.000
_cell.length_b   1.000
_cell.length_c   1.000
_cell.angle_alpha   90.00
_cell.angle_beta   90.00
_cell.angle_gamma   90.00
#
_symmetry.space_group_name_H-M   'P 1'
#
loop_
_entity.id
_entity.type
_entity.pdbx_description
1 polymer ?
#
loop_
_entity_poly.entity_id
_entity_poly.type
_entity_poly.pdbx_seq_one_letter_code
_entity_poly.pdbx_strand_id
1 'polypeptide(L)'
;MSLAVHELRTPVTVVCGYLRMVLKEHGGPLTDKQRKMLEEAERSCARISALVAEMSDLGKLEAKELAVSRHEVDMAALVVELASAMHEGEDRGVRLDVRVPNRPIVVTGDRGRLSAAITTLLHAALRERGEPGVIVAECSVMADTAPAWAILTVGDETTLPSLLQAARGAPPPFDEWRGGLGLALPVARRVVEALGGALWSAPGERPRAGSALRLPLRT
;
A
#
# COMPACT_ATOMS: atom_id res chain seq x y z
N MET A 1 21.81 5.13 5.74
CA MET A 1 20.43 5.49 6.17
C MET A 1 20.04 4.97 7.55
N SER A 2 20.54 3.84 8.01
CA SER A 2 20.15 3.21 9.29
C SER A 2 20.30 4.10 10.54
N LEU A 3 21.43 4.80 10.70
CA LEU A 3 21.69 5.63 11.89
C LEU A 3 20.74 6.82 12.01
N ALA A 4 20.55 7.58 10.95
CA ALA A 4 19.66 8.75 10.95
C ALA A 4 18.19 8.37 11.26
N VAL A 5 17.72 7.24 10.74
CA VAL A 5 16.39 6.72 11.03
C VAL A 5 16.25 6.33 12.50
N HIS A 6 17.28 5.71 13.06
CA HIS A 6 17.31 5.35 14.49
C HIS A 6 17.26 6.60 15.39
N GLU A 7 18.08 7.60 15.06
CA GLU A 7 18.14 8.88 15.78
C GLU A 7 16.84 9.69 15.72
N LEU A 8 16.04 9.54 14.65
CA LEU A 8 14.72 10.16 14.54
C LEU A 8 13.64 9.37 15.31
N ARG A 9 13.74 8.05 15.37
CA ARG A 9 12.73 7.20 16.01
C ARG A 9 12.57 7.51 17.50
N THR A 10 13.70 7.67 18.20
CA THR A 10 13.71 7.91 19.65
C THR A 10 12.95 9.18 20.04
N PRO A 11 13.27 10.39 19.53
CA PRO A 11 12.57 11.61 19.91
C PRO A 11 11.10 11.58 19.48
N VAL A 12 10.77 11.02 18.31
CA VAL A 12 9.38 10.89 17.86
C VAL A 12 8.59 10.01 18.83
N THR A 13 9.12 8.87 19.26
CA THR A 13 8.46 7.98 20.23
C THR A 13 8.20 8.70 21.55
N VAL A 14 9.15 9.49 22.02
CA VAL A 14 9.01 10.28 23.26
C VAL A 14 7.89 11.31 23.13
N VAL A 15 7.89 12.10 22.04
CA VAL A 15 6.85 13.11 21.80
C VAL A 15 5.47 12.48 21.71
N CYS A 16 5.32 11.38 20.95
CA CYS A 16 4.04 10.65 20.86
C CYS A 16 3.60 10.11 22.22
N GLY A 17 4.55 9.64 23.04
CA GLY A 17 4.27 9.17 24.40
C GLY A 17 3.68 10.27 25.27
N TYR A 18 4.31 11.44 25.31
CA TYR A 18 3.83 12.58 26.07
C TYR A 18 2.46 13.09 25.58
N LEU A 19 2.25 13.18 24.27
CA LEU A 19 0.96 13.56 23.71
C LEU A 19 -0.16 12.65 24.19
N ARG A 20 0.05 11.33 24.17
CA ARG A 20 -0.92 10.34 24.67
C ARG A 20 -1.16 10.44 26.17
N MET A 21 -0.13 10.72 26.96
CA MET A 21 -0.28 10.92 28.41
C MET A 21 -1.13 12.15 28.71
N VAL A 22 -0.89 13.27 28.01
CA VAL A 22 -1.66 14.50 28.18
C VAL A 22 -3.11 14.30 27.71
N LEU A 23 -3.34 13.63 26.58
CA LEU A 23 -4.69 13.29 26.09
C LEU A 23 -5.47 12.39 27.05
N LYS A 24 -4.78 11.53 27.82
CA LYS A 24 -5.36 10.73 28.92
C LYS A 24 -5.53 11.50 30.22
N GLU A 25 -5.31 12.81 30.20
CA GLU A 25 -5.46 13.71 31.34
C GLU A 25 -4.54 13.40 32.54
N HIS A 26 -3.39 12.71 32.31
CA HIS A 26 -2.43 12.45 33.38
C HIS A 26 -1.79 13.73 33.94
N GLY A 27 -1.87 14.86 33.24
CA GLY A 27 -1.43 16.17 33.69
C GLY A 27 -2.55 17.10 34.18
N GLY A 28 -3.77 16.58 34.32
CA GLY A 28 -4.97 17.31 34.67
C GLY A 28 -5.98 17.44 33.53
N PRO A 29 -7.20 17.98 33.81
CA PRO A 29 -8.28 18.06 32.82
C PRO A 29 -7.92 18.99 31.67
N LEU A 30 -8.38 18.64 30.47
CA LEU A 30 -8.20 19.44 29.26
C LEU A 30 -9.47 20.17 28.88
N THR A 31 -9.33 21.41 28.43
CA THR A 31 -10.41 22.09 27.73
C THR A 31 -10.64 21.46 26.35
N ASP A 32 -11.85 21.60 25.79
CA ASP A 32 -12.18 21.07 24.45
C ASP A 32 -11.24 21.60 23.37
N LYS A 33 -10.81 22.85 23.48
CA LYS A 33 -9.86 23.45 22.53
C LYS A 33 -8.49 22.81 22.65
N GLN A 34 -7.99 22.57 23.86
CA GLN A 34 -6.70 21.87 24.07
C GLN A 34 -6.76 20.43 23.58
N ARG A 35 -7.85 19.72 23.86
CA ARG A 35 -8.05 18.34 23.39
C ARG A 35 -7.97 18.26 21.86
N LYS A 36 -8.70 19.12 21.14
CA LYS A 36 -8.65 19.15 19.66
C LYS A 36 -7.25 19.41 19.11
N MET A 37 -6.51 20.37 19.72
CA MET A 37 -5.14 20.67 19.30
C MET A 37 -4.19 19.48 19.55
N LEU A 38 -4.34 18.79 20.67
CA LEU A 38 -3.51 17.63 21.03
C LEU A 38 -3.83 16.40 20.16
N GLU A 39 -5.10 16.19 19.82
CA GLU A 39 -5.51 15.12 18.88
C GLU A 39 -4.92 15.35 17.48
N GLU A 40 -4.86 16.61 17.01
CA GLU A 40 -4.22 16.95 15.74
C GLU A 40 -2.71 16.72 15.81
N ALA A 41 -2.07 17.09 16.92
CA ALA A 41 -0.66 16.85 17.15
C ALA A 41 -0.35 15.34 17.24
N GLU A 42 -1.22 14.54 17.86
CA GLU A 42 -1.07 13.07 17.92
C GLU A 42 -1.18 12.46 16.54
N ARG A 43 -2.17 12.87 15.71
CA ARG A 43 -2.29 12.43 14.31
C ARG A 43 -1.01 12.73 13.51
N SER A 44 -0.48 13.95 13.68
CA SER A 44 0.77 14.36 13.00
C SER A 44 1.97 13.54 13.48
N CYS A 45 2.06 13.29 14.79
CA CYS A 45 3.11 12.47 15.38
C CYS A 45 3.05 11.01 14.91
N ALA A 46 1.86 10.43 14.82
CA ALA A 46 1.64 9.09 14.26
C ALA A 46 2.09 9.02 12.79
N ARG A 47 1.80 10.06 11.99
CA ARG A 47 2.25 10.17 10.61
C ARG A 47 3.78 10.22 10.50
N ILE A 48 4.47 11.00 11.35
CA ILE A 48 5.94 11.04 11.38
C ILE A 48 6.49 9.67 11.77
N SER A 49 5.90 8.99 12.75
CA SER A 49 6.31 7.64 13.16
C SER A 49 6.20 6.63 12.01
N ALA A 50 5.12 6.69 11.23
CA ALA A 50 4.93 5.87 10.05
C ALA A 50 6.00 6.14 8.99
N LEU A 51 6.28 7.41 8.68
CA LEU A 51 7.34 7.79 7.72
C LEU A 51 8.72 7.30 8.15
N VAL A 52 9.06 7.39 9.44
CA VAL A 52 10.33 6.88 9.97
C VAL A 52 10.42 5.35 9.82
N ALA A 53 9.30 4.63 10.04
CA ALA A 53 9.25 3.19 9.82
C ALA A 53 9.43 2.83 8.33
N GLU A 54 8.71 3.52 7.44
CA GLU A 54 8.82 3.35 5.97
C GLU A 54 10.25 3.62 5.48
N MET A 55 10.91 4.69 5.98
CA MET A 55 12.33 4.97 5.67
C MET A 55 13.25 3.84 6.12
N SER A 56 12.99 3.24 7.30
CA SER A 56 13.75 2.09 7.80
C SER A 56 13.60 0.88 6.88
N ASP A 57 12.37 0.58 6.50
CA ASP A 57 12.08 -0.57 5.64
C ASP A 57 12.66 -0.38 4.24
N LEU A 58 12.53 0.81 3.68
CA LEU A 58 13.13 1.15 2.38
C LEU A 58 14.65 0.97 2.40
N GLY A 59 15.33 1.50 3.42
CA GLY A 59 16.77 1.34 3.56
C GLY A 59 17.24 -0.10 3.67
N LYS A 60 16.48 -0.96 4.40
CA LYS A 60 16.79 -2.39 4.53
C LYS A 60 16.52 -3.16 3.23
N LEU A 61 15.46 -2.79 2.49
CA LEU A 61 15.14 -3.38 1.19
C LEU A 61 16.21 -3.03 0.15
N GLU A 62 16.66 -1.78 0.11
CA GLU A 62 17.75 -1.34 -0.78
C GLU A 62 19.08 -2.03 -0.48
N ALA A 63 19.41 -2.21 0.79
CA ALA A 63 20.60 -2.93 1.22
C ALA A 63 20.49 -4.46 1.02
N LYS A 64 19.33 -4.99 0.60
CA LYS A 64 19.01 -6.44 0.55
C LYS A 64 19.20 -7.14 1.90
N GLU A 65 19.19 -6.38 2.98
CA GLU A 65 19.32 -6.88 4.35
C GLU A 65 17.97 -7.36 4.93
N LEU A 66 16.88 -7.04 4.24
CA LEU A 66 15.55 -7.43 4.67
C LEU A 66 15.28 -8.86 4.24
N ALA A 67 15.29 -9.77 5.19
CA ALA A 67 14.80 -11.12 4.95
C ALA A 67 13.29 -11.05 4.66
N VAL A 68 12.91 -11.29 3.41
CA VAL A 68 11.52 -11.47 3.02
C VAL A 68 11.19 -12.95 3.21
N SER A 69 10.30 -13.25 4.15
CA SER A 69 9.82 -14.62 4.34
C SER A 69 9.17 -15.13 3.07
N ARG A 70 9.40 -16.42 2.77
CA ARG A 70 8.88 -17.04 1.55
C ARG A 70 7.95 -18.19 1.90
N HIS A 71 6.67 -17.84 2.06
CA HIS A 71 5.59 -18.79 2.29
C HIS A 71 4.60 -18.77 1.12
N GLU A 72 3.77 -19.77 1.07
CA GLU A 72 2.62 -19.77 0.17
C GLU A 72 1.61 -18.75 0.62
N VAL A 73 1.19 -17.88 -0.30
CA VAL A 73 0.14 -16.87 -0.07
C VAL A 73 -0.88 -16.96 -1.19
N ASP A 74 -2.13 -17.19 -0.85
CA ASP A 74 -3.23 -17.03 -1.80
C ASP A 74 -3.52 -15.54 -1.97
N MET A 75 -3.09 -14.98 -3.10
CA MET A 75 -3.23 -13.57 -3.41
C MET A 75 -4.70 -13.18 -3.60
N ALA A 76 -5.54 -14.06 -4.15
CA ALA A 76 -6.96 -13.79 -4.35
C ALA A 76 -7.69 -13.66 -3.00
N ALA A 77 -7.49 -14.61 -2.10
CA ALA A 77 -8.04 -14.55 -0.75
C ALA A 77 -7.54 -13.34 0.04
N LEU A 78 -6.25 -13.01 -0.11
CA LEU A 78 -5.66 -11.84 0.55
C LEU A 78 -6.29 -10.53 0.08
N VAL A 79 -6.51 -10.35 -1.23
CA VAL A 79 -7.15 -9.14 -1.77
C VAL A 79 -8.58 -9.00 -1.26
N VAL A 80 -9.36 -10.08 -1.21
CA VAL A 80 -10.72 -10.06 -0.65
C VAL A 80 -10.73 -9.65 0.83
N GLU A 81 -9.83 -10.23 1.62
CA GLU A 81 -9.70 -9.89 3.05
C GLU A 81 -9.36 -8.41 3.26
N LEU A 82 -8.37 -7.89 2.53
CA LEU A 82 -7.94 -6.50 2.66
C LEU A 82 -9.03 -5.52 2.18
N ALA A 83 -9.68 -5.84 1.08
CA ALA A 83 -10.75 -5.01 0.54
C ALA A 83 -11.97 -4.92 1.47
N SER A 84 -12.30 -6.01 2.18
CA SER A 84 -13.42 -6.02 3.13
C SER A 84 -13.22 -5.12 4.35
N ALA A 85 -11.97 -4.78 4.66
CA ALA A 85 -11.61 -3.86 5.74
C ALA A 85 -11.37 -2.41 5.25
N MET A 86 -11.61 -2.14 3.96
CA MET A 86 -11.31 -0.85 3.35
C MET A 86 -12.54 0.07 3.36
N HIS A 87 -12.41 1.23 4.01
CA HIS A 87 -13.45 2.26 4.09
C HIS A 87 -13.04 3.59 3.45
N GLU A 88 -11.87 3.63 2.82
CA GLU A 88 -11.35 4.84 2.18
C GLU A 88 -12.26 5.25 1.01
N GLY A 89 -12.71 6.49 1.00
CA GLY A 89 -13.51 7.05 -0.09
C GLY A 89 -15.02 6.88 0.05
N GLU A 90 -15.52 6.14 1.03
CA GLU A 90 -16.97 5.96 1.27
C GLU A 90 -17.68 7.30 1.47
N ASP A 91 -17.05 8.24 2.17
CA ASP A 91 -17.50 9.62 2.40
C ASP A 91 -17.69 10.42 1.11
N ARG A 92 -16.99 10.05 0.03
CA ARG A 92 -17.05 10.64 -1.30
C ARG A 92 -17.87 9.82 -2.30
N GLY A 93 -18.52 8.74 -1.85
CA GLY A 93 -19.28 7.83 -2.71
C GLY A 93 -18.40 6.98 -3.63
N VAL A 94 -17.12 6.79 -3.28
CA VAL A 94 -16.22 5.87 -3.98
C VAL A 94 -16.36 4.48 -3.37
N ARG A 95 -16.58 3.47 -4.22
CA ARG A 95 -16.71 2.08 -3.81
C ARG A 95 -15.60 1.23 -4.39
N LEU A 96 -15.19 0.21 -3.66
CA LEU A 96 -14.25 -0.80 -4.10
C LEU A 96 -15.02 -2.06 -4.52
N ASP A 97 -14.83 -2.48 -5.77
CA ASP A 97 -15.34 -3.75 -6.32
C ASP A 97 -14.18 -4.74 -6.44
N VAL A 98 -14.38 -5.98 -6.01
CA VAL A 98 -13.33 -7.01 -5.99
C VAL A 98 -13.70 -8.14 -6.93
N ARG A 99 -12.83 -8.41 -7.90
CA ARG A 99 -12.99 -9.47 -8.89
C ARG A 99 -11.87 -10.49 -8.76
N VAL A 100 -12.19 -11.65 -8.27
CA VAL A 100 -11.25 -12.75 -8.09
C VAL A 100 -11.81 -14.03 -8.70
N PRO A 101 -10.98 -14.91 -9.26
CA PRO A 101 -11.45 -16.21 -9.76
C PRO A 101 -11.83 -17.13 -8.60
N ASN A 102 -12.70 -18.12 -8.89
CA ASN A 102 -13.11 -19.14 -7.92
C ASN A 102 -12.01 -20.19 -7.60
N ARG A 103 -10.75 -19.88 -7.88
CA ARG A 103 -9.61 -20.75 -7.59
C ARG A 103 -8.50 -19.94 -6.91
N PRO A 104 -7.72 -20.56 -6.03
CA PRO A 104 -6.58 -19.90 -5.41
C PRO A 104 -5.57 -19.40 -6.45
N ILE A 105 -5.00 -18.24 -6.20
CA ILE A 105 -3.85 -17.70 -6.93
C ILE A 105 -2.66 -17.71 -5.97
N VAL A 106 -1.89 -18.79 -5.99
CA VAL A 106 -0.80 -19.01 -5.05
C VAL A 106 0.48 -18.36 -5.55
N VAL A 107 1.07 -17.50 -4.74
CA VAL A 107 2.39 -16.90 -4.94
C VAL A 107 3.30 -17.24 -3.77
N THR A 108 4.61 -17.09 -3.96
CA THR A 108 5.58 -17.25 -2.87
C THR A 108 5.97 -15.87 -2.35
N GLY A 109 5.71 -15.59 -1.06
CA GLY A 109 6.02 -14.28 -0.48
C GLY A 109 5.80 -14.18 1.01
N ASP A 110 6.04 -13.00 1.52
CA ASP A 110 5.75 -12.59 2.90
C ASP A 110 4.34 -12.01 2.94
N ARG A 111 3.42 -12.72 3.62
CA ARG A 111 2.02 -12.30 3.71
C ARG A 111 1.86 -10.89 4.29
N GLY A 112 2.60 -10.56 5.35
CA GLY A 112 2.48 -9.25 6.00
C GLY A 112 2.93 -8.11 5.08
N ARG A 113 4.02 -8.31 4.35
CA ARG A 113 4.54 -7.32 3.40
C ARG A 113 3.68 -7.20 2.15
N LEU A 114 3.17 -8.32 1.65
CA LEU A 114 2.20 -8.32 0.54
C LEU A 114 0.91 -7.61 0.95
N SER A 115 0.40 -7.88 2.17
CA SER A 115 -0.76 -7.17 2.72
C SER A 115 -0.52 -5.67 2.74
N ALA A 116 0.61 -5.20 3.27
CA ALA A 116 0.94 -3.79 3.32
C ALA A 116 1.05 -3.17 1.91
N ALA A 117 1.70 -3.85 0.97
CA ALA A 117 1.84 -3.38 -0.40
C ALA A 117 0.47 -3.28 -1.12
N ILE A 118 -0.36 -4.31 -1.02
CA ILE A 118 -1.69 -4.33 -1.64
C ILE A 118 -2.59 -3.25 -1.01
N THR A 119 -2.61 -3.15 0.32
CA THR A 119 -3.36 -2.10 1.04
C THR A 119 -2.95 -0.71 0.56
N THR A 120 -1.66 -0.47 0.38
CA THR A 120 -1.13 0.81 -0.13
C THR A 120 -1.66 1.12 -1.54
N LEU A 121 -1.70 0.12 -2.43
CA LEU A 121 -2.24 0.31 -3.80
C LEU A 121 -3.73 0.60 -3.81
N LEU A 122 -4.51 -0.10 -2.97
CA LEU A 122 -5.94 0.13 -2.81
C LEU A 122 -6.22 1.55 -2.30
N HIS A 123 -5.51 1.98 -1.23
CA HIS A 123 -5.62 3.34 -0.71
C HIS A 123 -5.23 4.39 -1.76
N ALA A 124 -4.16 4.19 -2.51
CA ALA A 124 -3.75 5.11 -3.56
C ALA A 124 -4.86 5.31 -4.58
N ALA A 125 -5.42 4.22 -5.10
CA ALA A 125 -6.46 4.27 -6.11
C ALA A 125 -7.74 4.94 -5.60
N LEU A 126 -8.17 4.60 -4.38
CA LEU A 126 -9.36 5.19 -3.76
C LEU A 126 -9.19 6.68 -3.48
N ARG A 127 -7.99 7.12 -3.04
CA ARG A 127 -7.70 8.55 -2.80
C ARG A 127 -7.61 9.38 -4.08
N GLU A 128 -7.05 8.82 -5.14
CA GLU A 128 -6.92 9.50 -6.41
C GLU A 128 -8.25 9.74 -7.13
N ARG A 129 -9.27 8.95 -6.81
CA ARG A 129 -10.60 9.17 -7.34
C ARG A 129 -11.30 10.29 -6.59
N GLY A 130 -11.34 11.48 -7.20
CA GLY A 130 -11.96 12.69 -6.62
C GLY A 130 -13.48 12.71 -6.71
N GLU A 131 -14.10 11.85 -7.55
CA GLU A 131 -15.54 11.84 -7.82
C GLU A 131 -16.17 10.49 -7.46
N PRO A 132 -17.47 10.46 -7.15
CA PRO A 132 -18.20 9.21 -6.90
C PRO A 132 -18.00 8.19 -8.01
N GLY A 133 -17.91 6.91 -7.66
CA GLY A 133 -17.77 5.84 -8.65
C GLY A 133 -17.16 4.57 -8.09
N VAL A 134 -16.66 3.72 -8.97
CA VAL A 134 -16.14 2.41 -8.61
C VAL A 134 -14.66 2.32 -8.96
N ILE A 135 -13.86 1.86 -8.01
CA ILE A 135 -12.51 1.34 -8.21
C ILE A 135 -12.63 -0.19 -8.21
N VAL A 136 -12.02 -0.83 -9.17
CA VAL A 136 -12.00 -2.29 -9.29
C VAL A 136 -10.63 -2.81 -8.88
N ALA A 137 -10.61 -3.83 -8.03
CA ALA A 137 -9.43 -4.63 -7.73
C ALA A 137 -9.63 -6.03 -8.36
N GLU A 138 -8.90 -6.32 -9.42
CA GLU A 138 -9.07 -7.57 -10.17
C GLU A 138 -7.82 -8.44 -10.09
N CYS A 139 -7.99 -9.69 -9.64
CA CYS A 139 -6.94 -10.71 -9.66
C CYS A 139 -7.11 -11.62 -10.87
N SER A 140 -6.03 -11.81 -11.61
CA SER A 140 -5.98 -12.70 -12.77
C SER A 140 -4.68 -13.49 -12.84
N VAL A 141 -4.65 -14.49 -13.71
CA VAL A 141 -3.47 -15.33 -13.98
C VAL A 141 -3.12 -15.23 -15.46
N MET A 142 -1.86 -14.94 -15.73
CA MET A 142 -1.27 -15.01 -17.06
C MET A 142 -0.39 -16.27 -17.13
N ALA A 143 -0.93 -17.35 -17.70
CA ALA A 143 -0.26 -18.64 -17.79
C ALA A 143 0.45 -18.88 -19.12
N ASP A 144 0.23 -18.02 -20.10
CA ASP A 144 0.79 -18.09 -21.45
C ASP A 144 2.21 -17.48 -21.57
N THR A 145 2.85 -17.21 -20.43
CA THR A 145 4.20 -16.66 -20.31
C THR A 145 5.09 -17.58 -19.46
N ALA A 146 6.41 -17.45 -19.61
CA ALA A 146 7.40 -18.12 -18.77
C ALA A 146 8.29 -17.06 -18.08
N PRO A 147 8.17 -16.86 -16.77
CA PRO A 147 7.26 -17.57 -15.84
C PRO A 147 5.79 -17.17 -16.04
N ALA A 148 4.86 -18.00 -15.53
CA ALA A 148 3.47 -17.62 -15.37
C ALA A 148 3.34 -16.56 -14.26
N TRP A 149 2.36 -15.64 -14.41
CA TRP A 149 2.19 -14.51 -13.49
C TRP A 149 0.83 -14.50 -12.80
N ALA A 150 0.84 -14.24 -11.52
CA ALA A 150 -0.29 -13.75 -10.77
C ALA A 150 -0.32 -12.22 -10.90
N ILE A 151 -1.46 -11.65 -11.29
CA ILE A 151 -1.60 -10.22 -11.56
C ILE A 151 -2.72 -9.67 -10.69
N LEU A 152 -2.47 -8.53 -10.05
CA LEU A 152 -3.48 -7.68 -9.46
C LEU A 152 -3.50 -6.35 -10.20
N THR A 153 -4.66 -5.98 -10.74
CA THR A 153 -4.91 -4.64 -11.28
C THR A 153 -5.85 -3.89 -10.34
N VAL A 154 -5.57 -2.63 -10.08
CA VAL A 154 -6.41 -1.74 -9.26
C VAL A 154 -6.62 -0.44 -10.03
N GLY A 155 -7.86 -0.07 -10.30
CA GLY A 155 -8.18 1.15 -11.04
C GLY A 155 -9.65 1.25 -11.41
N ASP A 156 -10.00 2.26 -12.19
CA ASP A 156 -11.34 2.33 -12.79
C ASP A 156 -11.47 1.40 -14.00
N GLU A 157 -12.70 1.11 -14.42
CA GLU A 157 -13.00 0.23 -15.55
C GLU A 157 -12.27 0.61 -16.84
N THR A 158 -11.98 1.88 -17.05
CA THR A 158 -11.33 2.38 -18.27
C THR A 158 -9.83 2.15 -18.28
N THR A 159 -9.21 2.00 -17.09
CA THR A 159 -7.77 1.82 -16.96
C THR A 159 -7.35 0.34 -16.87
N LEU A 160 -8.23 -0.54 -16.41
CA LEU A 160 -7.91 -1.98 -16.24
C LEU A 160 -7.37 -2.66 -17.50
N PRO A 161 -7.97 -2.48 -18.71
CA PRO A 161 -7.47 -3.15 -19.90
C PRO A 161 -6.02 -2.77 -20.25
N SER A 162 -5.66 -1.49 -20.10
CA SER A 162 -4.32 -0.99 -20.39
C SER A 162 -3.30 -1.50 -19.37
N LEU A 163 -3.68 -1.60 -18.09
CA LEU A 163 -2.86 -2.19 -17.03
C LEU A 163 -2.57 -3.67 -17.29
N LEU A 164 -3.60 -4.43 -17.67
CA LEU A 164 -3.47 -5.86 -17.96
C LEU A 164 -2.64 -6.10 -19.23
N GLN A 165 -2.83 -5.28 -20.26
CA GLN A 165 -2.03 -5.37 -21.49
C GLN A 165 -0.55 -5.12 -21.21
N ALA A 166 -0.22 -4.14 -20.37
CA ALA A 166 1.16 -3.83 -19.98
C ALA A 166 1.85 -4.97 -19.23
N ALA A 167 1.10 -5.88 -18.60
CA ALA A 167 1.65 -7.03 -17.91
C ALA A 167 2.35 -8.04 -18.85
N ARG A 168 2.03 -8.04 -20.15
CA ARG A 168 2.59 -8.98 -21.15
C ARG A 168 4.01 -8.62 -21.58
N GLY A 169 4.42 -7.38 -21.42
CA GLY A 169 5.72 -6.86 -21.85
C GLY A 169 6.58 -6.33 -20.71
N ALA A 170 7.41 -5.35 -21.06
CA ALA A 170 8.10 -4.53 -20.07
C ALA A 170 7.07 -3.51 -19.52
N PRO A 171 6.68 -3.60 -18.25
CA PRO A 171 5.70 -2.69 -17.70
C PRO A 171 6.20 -1.24 -17.75
N PRO A 172 5.32 -0.25 -17.93
CA PRO A 172 5.70 1.16 -17.81
C PRO A 172 6.15 1.49 -16.39
N PRO A 173 6.81 2.64 -16.19
CA PRO A 173 7.27 3.06 -14.86
C PRO A 173 6.11 3.15 -13.86
N PHE A 174 6.42 2.90 -12.59
CA PHE A 174 5.50 3.09 -11.49
C PHE A 174 5.64 4.52 -10.94
N ASP A 175 4.51 5.23 -10.81
CA ASP A 175 4.48 6.54 -10.16
C ASP A 175 4.41 6.35 -8.64
N GLU A 176 5.54 6.51 -7.98
CA GLU A 176 5.69 6.32 -6.52
C GLU A 176 5.15 7.51 -5.70
N TRP A 177 4.82 8.63 -6.35
CA TRP A 177 4.49 9.89 -5.67
C TRP A 177 3.00 10.24 -5.71
N ARG A 178 2.17 9.29 -6.12
CA ARG A 178 0.73 9.46 -6.25
C ARG A 178 0.00 9.22 -4.93
N GLY A 179 -1.24 9.69 -4.83
CA GLY A 179 -2.15 9.42 -3.70
C GLY A 179 -1.75 10.03 -2.36
N GLY A 180 -0.65 10.79 -2.28
CA GLY A 180 -0.21 11.44 -1.04
C GLY A 180 0.13 10.47 0.11
N LEU A 181 0.62 9.27 -0.22
CA LEU A 181 0.90 8.18 0.73
C LEU A 181 2.35 8.17 1.26
N GLY A 182 3.10 9.25 1.06
CA GLY A 182 4.48 9.33 1.55
C GLY A 182 5.39 8.29 0.91
N LEU A 183 6.10 7.52 1.71
CA LEU A 183 7.03 6.49 1.26
C LEU A 183 6.38 5.09 1.11
N ALA A 184 5.10 4.94 1.40
CA ALA A 184 4.43 3.64 1.35
C ALA A 184 4.45 3.02 -0.07
N LEU A 185 4.27 3.84 -1.12
CA LEU A 185 4.35 3.35 -2.51
C LEU A 185 5.77 2.93 -2.92
N PRO A 186 6.85 3.70 -2.64
CA PRO A 186 8.23 3.23 -2.79
C PRO A 186 8.50 1.91 -2.08
N VAL A 187 8.05 1.76 -0.82
CA VAL A 187 8.19 0.50 -0.07
C VAL A 187 7.45 -0.64 -0.75
N ALA A 188 6.18 -0.42 -1.15
CA ALA A 188 5.38 -1.42 -1.85
C ALA A 188 6.08 -1.91 -3.13
N ARG A 189 6.64 -1.00 -3.93
CA ARG A 189 7.41 -1.34 -5.12
C ARG A 189 8.61 -2.22 -4.78
N ARG A 190 9.42 -1.85 -3.79
CA ARG A 190 10.60 -2.63 -3.40
C ARG A 190 10.24 -4.02 -2.88
N VAL A 191 9.14 -4.14 -2.15
CA VAL A 191 8.62 -5.45 -1.70
C VAL A 191 8.27 -6.33 -2.91
N VAL A 192 7.53 -5.82 -3.88
CA VAL A 192 7.14 -6.57 -5.08
C VAL A 192 8.37 -6.97 -5.90
N GLU A 193 9.34 -6.06 -6.10
CA GLU A 193 10.61 -6.35 -6.79
C GLU A 193 11.44 -7.41 -6.06
N ALA A 194 11.52 -7.38 -4.72
CA ALA A 194 12.23 -8.37 -3.91
C ALA A 194 11.61 -9.78 -4.00
N LEU A 195 10.33 -9.86 -4.34
CA LEU A 195 9.61 -11.11 -4.61
C LEU A 195 9.71 -11.56 -6.08
N GLY A 196 10.50 -10.88 -6.90
CA GLY A 196 10.69 -11.20 -8.32
C GLY A 196 9.56 -10.69 -9.22
N GLY A 197 8.73 -9.80 -8.72
CA GLY A 197 7.63 -9.19 -9.43
C GLY A 197 7.94 -7.83 -10.04
N ALA A 198 6.91 -7.17 -10.51
CA ALA A 198 6.96 -5.79 -11.01
C ALA A 198 5.67 -5.05 -10.62
N LEU A 199 5.81 -3.74 -10.46
CA LEU A 199 4.72 -2.81 -10.16
C LEU A 199 4.73 -1.67 -11.19
N TRP A 200 3.56 -1.26 -11.70
CA TRP A 200 3.45 -0.18 -12.67
C TRP A 200 2.17 0.61 -12.49
N SER A 201 2.15 1.82 -13.07
CA SER A 201 0.99 2.71 -13.08
C SER A 201 0.28 2.70 -14.42
N ALA A 202 -1.01 3.04 -14.42
CA ALA A 202 -1.75 3.24 -15.66
C ALA A 202 -1.09 4.34 -16.50
N PRO A 203 -0.96 4.15 -17.82
CA PRO A 203 -0.43 5.17 -18.71
C PRO A 203 -1.41 6.35 -18.85
N GLY A 204 -0.89 7.57 -19.03
CA GLY A 204 -1.66 8.78 -19.28
C GLY A 204 -1.44 9.88 -18.25
N GLU A 205 -2.09 11.04 -18.50
CA GLU A 205 -2.03 12.19 -17.61
C GLU A 205 -2.89 11.98 -16.35
N ARG A 206 -2.44 12.55 -15.22
CA ARG A 206 -3.21 12.56 -13.96
C ARG A 206 -4.53 13.33 -14.13
N PRO A 207 -5.65 12.93 -13.49
CA PRO A 207 -5.75 11.93 -12.42
C PRO A 207 -6.34 10.59 -12.88
N ARG A 208 -5.53 9.63 -13.31
CA ARG A 208 -6.01 8.28 -13.58
C ARG A 208 -5.61 7.37 -12.43
N ALA A 209 -6.59 7.06 -11.57
CA ALA A 209 -6.43 6.06 -10.55
C ALA A 209 -6.18 4.70 -11.20
N GLY A 210 -4.97 4.17 -11.07
CA GLY A 210 -4.70 2.84 -11.58
C GLY A 210 -3.26 2.40 -11.41
N SER A 211 -3.10 1.19 -10.90
CA SER A 211 -1.82 0.49 -10.81
C SER A 211 -2.03 -1.00 -10.96
N ALA A 212 -0.95 -1.69 -11.30
CA ALA A 212 -0.95 -3.13 -11.30
C ALA A 212 0.38 -3.67 -10.77
N LEU A 213 0.31 -4.86 -10.18
CA LEU A 213 1.47 -5.64 -9.82
C LEU A 213 1.38 -7.03 -10.47
N ARG A 214 2.55 -7.62 -10.72
CA ARG A 214 2.65 -9.05 -11.04
C ARG A 214 3.66 -9.73 -10.14
N LEU A 215 3.38 -10.96 -9.78
CA LEU A 215 4.26 -11.84 -9.03
C LEU A 215 4.39 -13.18 -9.75
N PRO A 216 5.55 -13.86 -9.66
CA PRO A 216 5.65 -15.21 -10.21
C PRO A 216 4.59 -16.13 -9.60
N LEU A 217 3.79 -16.76 -10.47
CA LEU A 217 2.81 -17.74 -10.03
C LEU A 217 3.56 -18.99 -9.54
N ARG A 218 3.14 -19.53 -8.42
CA ARG A 218 3.64 -20.82 -7.99
C ARG A 218 2.93 -21.92 -8.78
N THR A 219 3.70 -22.67 -9.54
CA THR A 219 3.25 -23.88 -10.25
C THR A 219 3.27 -25.09 -9.32
#